data_ad3272f5fb524284d6c38e8d6290dea6
#
_entry.id   ad3272f5fb524284d6c38e8d6290dea6
#
_cell.length_a   1.000
_cell.length_b   1.000
_cell.length_c   1.000
_cell.angle_alpha   90.00
_cell.angle_beta   90.00
_cell.angle_gamma   90.00
#
_symmetry.space_group_name_H-M   'P 1'
#
loop_
_entity.id
_entity.type
_entity.pdbx_description
1 polymer ?
#
loop_
_entity_poly.entity_id
_entity_poly.type
_entity_poly.pdbx_seq_one_letter_code
_entity_poly.pdbx_strand_id
1 'polypeptide(L)'
;MSKVKEKLKLPLDGLAGLKENWSTDAISGFIVFLLALPLSLGIAKASEFPPIMGLVSAIIGGIVVSFLMGARLTIKGPAAGLIVIVAGAVGEFGGGEQGWHLALGAMVIAGIIQILFGVLKLGKLADFFPLSAIHGMLAAIGLIIIAKQIPVLLDVDPAMTKGKGPFALLGNIPDFLMHLDPKATIVGAVSLFIMLIWPFINHPIKKIPAPLMVLIFSIPAELLLDFQHTEPAYALVHLGNLMESIKVNVDFSGFAQTSMFIKYVIMFALVGSLESLLTVKAIDILDPYKRKSNANKDLIAVGIGNTIAAVLGGLPMISEVARSSANVANGAKTRWANFFHGFFILGFVLLASHLIELIPNTALAAMLITVGIRLAHPKEFVQTFKIGKEQLAIFLVTIFFTLFEDLLVGIAAGIAVEIINHIISGGAPVRSLFKAPVQVSFTEDTYVVEIDKSAVFTNYLGIKSKLDAIPPGFKVFIDLKNTQLIDHSVMENLEHFQHDYENLGDGGSVEIIGIADHKPVSSHKLAARKKPKLATVA
;
A
#
# COMPACT_ATOMS: atom_id res chain seq x y z
N MET A 1 -27.08 -32.51 -8.47
CA MET A 1 -26.83 -31.81 -9.75
C MET A 1 -25.75 -30.75 -9.52
N SER A 2 -24.50 -31.07 -9.83
CA SER A 2 -23.39 -30.14 -9.76
C SER A 2 -23.55 -29.15 -10.91
N LYS A 3 -23.78 -27.87 -10.60
CA LYS A 3 -23.62 -26.79 -11.58
C LYS A 3 -22.16 -26.81 -12.02
N VAL A 4 -21.90 -27.29 -13.22
CA VAL A 4 -20.63 -27.08 -13.89
C VAL A 4 -20.39 -25.57 -13.91
N LYS A 5 -19.44 -25.08 -13.12
CA LYS A 5 -19.01 -23.69 -13.22
C LYS A 5 -18.44 -23.51 -14.61
N GLU A 6 -19.17 -22.83 -15.48
CA GLU A 6 -18.64 -22.39 -16.77
C GLU A 6 -17.29 -21.72 -16.53
N LYS A 7 -16.21 -22.29 -17.07
CA LYS A 7 -14.87 -21.67 -16.96
C LYS A 7 -14.96 -20.31 -17.64
N LEU A 8 -14.88 -19.24 -16.86
CA LEU A 8 -14.81 -17.87 -17.38
C LEU A 8 -13.67 -17.80 -18.41
N LYS A 9 -14.01 -17.39 -19.65
CA LYS A 9 -13.00 -17.20 -20.70
C LYS A 9 -12.00 -16.16 -20.25
N LEU A 10 -10.72 -16.52 -20.18
CA LEU A 10 -9.66 -15.60 -19.79
C LEU A 10 -9.54 -14.46 -20.80
N PRO A 11 -9.56 -13.19 -20.36
CA PRO A 11 -9.31 -12.06 -21.24
C PRO A 11 -7.90 -12.13 -21.84
N LEU A 12 -7.79 -11.79 -23.11
CA LEU A 12 -6.51 -11.67 -23.79
C LEU A 12 -5.68 -10.53 -23.19
N ASP A 13 -4.36 -10.58 -23.34
CA ASP A 13 -3.46 -9.51 -22.87
C ASP A 13 -2.91 -8.69 -24.06
N GLY A 14 -2.22 -7.58 -23.78
CA GLY A 14 -1.62 -6.70 -24.79
C GLY A 14 -2.66 -6.08 -25.73
N LEU A 15 -2.28 -5.86 -27.00
CA LEU A 15 -3.15 -5.22 -27.99
C LEU A 15 -4.41 -6.04 -28.32
N ALA A 16 -4.34 -7.37 -28.25
CA ALA A 16 -5.50 -8.23 -28.43
C ALA A 16 -6.52 -8.01 -27.29
N GLY A 17 -6.04 -7.89 -26.06
CA GLY A 17 -6.87 -7.53 -24.91
C GLY A 17 -7.53 -6.17 -25.03
N LEU A 18 -6.82 -5.18 -25.58
CA LEU A 18 -7.40 -3.86 -25.88
C LEU A 18 -8.56 -3.99 -26.85
N LYS A 19 -8.38 -4.68 -27.98
CA LYS A 19 -9.44 -4.85 -29.00
C LYS A 19 -10.69 -5.54 -28.43
N GLU A 20 -10.50 -6.53 -27.55
CA GLU A 20 -11.59 -7.31 -26.97
C GLU A 20 -12.33 -6.54 -25.85
N ASN A 21 -11.62 -5.74 -25.04
CA ASN A 21 -12.17 -5.23 -23.78
C ASN A 21 -12.08 -3.71 -23.61
N TRP A 22 -11.75 -2.95 -24.66
CA TRP A 22 -11.48 -1.50 -24.58
C TRP A 22 -12.60 -0.71 -23.91
N SER A 23 -13.88 -1.02 -24.20
CA SER A 23 -15.01 -0.28 -23.64
C SER A 23 -15.16 -0.52 -22.12
N THR A 24 -15.02 -1.76 -21.68
CA THR A 24 -15.09 -2.11 -20.26
C THR A 24 -13.92 -1.50 -19.49
N ASP A 25 -12.71 -1.61 -20.04
CA ASP A 25 -11.50 -1.06 -19.42
C ASP A 25 -11.49 0.48 -19.43
N ALA A 26 -12.04 1.12 -20.49
CA ALA A 26 -12.18 2.57 -20.54
C ALA A 26 -13.20 3.09 -19.50
N ILE A 27 -14.34 2.43 -19.35
CA ILE A 27 -15.33 2.79 -18.33
C ILE A 27 -14.73 2.63 -16.92
N SER A 28 -14.07 1.51 -16.65
CA SER A 28 -13.40 1.31 -15.36
C SER A 28 -12.30 2.33 -15.14
N GLY A 29 -11.45 2.58 -16.13
CA GLY A 29 -10.41 3.61 -16.07
C GLY A 29 -10.95 5.01 -15.83
N PHE A 30 -12.10 5.35 -16.44
CA PHE A 30 -12.77 6.64 -16.20
C PHE A 30 -13.27 6.77 -14.76
N ILE A 31 -13.90 5.73 -14.21
CA ILE A 31 -14.38 5.75 -12.81
C ILE A 31 -13.19 5.86 -11.85
N VAL A 32 -12.10 5.13 -12.14
CA VAL A 32 -10.86 5.21 -11.35
C VAL A 32 -10.21 6.59 -11.45
N PHE A 33 -10.23 7.23 -12.63
CA PHE A 33 -9.76 8.60 -12.81
C PHE A 33 -10.49 9.58 -11.89
N LEU A 34 -11.83 9.51 -11.82
CA LEU A 34 -12.63 10.38 -10.95
C LEU A 34 -12.28 10.24 -9.45
N LEU A 35 -11.87 9.05 -9.04
CA LEU A 35 -11.38 8.79 -7.69
C LEU A 35 -9.93 9.24 -7.51
N ALA A 36 -9.09 9.02 -8.51
CA ALA A 36 -7.66 9.20 -8.43
C ALA A 36 -7.22 10.66 -8.51
N LEU A 37 -7.93 11.49 -9.28
CA LEU A 37 -7.57 12.89 -9.49
C LEU A 37 -7.46 13.68 -8.17
N PRO A 38 -8.53 13.79 -7.35
CA PRO A 38 -8.43 14.54 -6.10
C PRO A 38 -7.47 13.90 -5.09
N LEU A 39 -7.42 12.56 -5.03
CA LEU A 39 -6.49 11.88 -4.14
C LEU A 39 -5.02 12.14 -4.53
N SER A 40 -4.70 12.19 -5.83
CA SER A 40 -3.32 12.48 -6.27
C SER A 40 -2.89 13.90 -5.90
N LEU A 41 -3.80 14.87 -6.00
CA LEU A 41 -3.55 16.25 -5.57
C LEU A 41 -3.33 16.33 -4.06
N GLY A 42 -4.22 15.69 -3.28
CA GLY A 42 -4.11 15.67 -1.83
C GLY A 42 -2.84 14.98 -1.35
N ILE A 43 -2.46 13.84 -1.96
CA ILE A 43 -1.21 13.14 -1.64
C ILE A 43 0.00 14.03 -1.93
N ALA A 44 0.05 14.71 -3.09
CA ALA A 44 1.15 15.60 -3.41
C ALA A 44 1.28 16.74 -2.38
N LYS A 45 0.18 17.42 -2.07
CA LYS A 45 0.18 18.50 -1.10
C LYS A 45 0.57 18.02 0.30
N ALA A 46 0.04 16.90 0.76
CA ALA A 46 0.38 16.30 2.05
C ALA A 46 1.84 15.83 2.13
N SER A 47 2.46 15.58 0.97
CA SER A 47 3.87 15.22 0.80
C SER A 47 4.79 16.43 0.62
N GLU A 48 4.27 17.65 0.75
CA GLU A 48 5.01 18.91 0.52
C GLU A 48 5.55 19.07 -0.91
N PHE A 49 4.86 18.45 -1.87
CA PHE A 49 5.12 18.58 -3.31
C PHE A 49 4.12 19.52 -3.98
N PRO A 50 4.47 20.16 -5.09
CA PRO A 50 3.49 20.88 -5.89
C PRO A 50 2.33 19.94 -6.28
N PRO A 51 1.06 20.34 -6.14
CA PRO A 51 -0.10 19.46 -6.38
C PRO A 51 -0.10 18.79 -7.75
N ILE A 52 0.34 19.51 -8.79
CA ILE A 52 0.44 18.99 -10.16
C ILE A 52 1.34 17.76 -10.27
N MET A 53 2.36 17.63 -9.43
CA MET A 53 3.30 16.51 -9.44
C MET A 53 2.64 15.18 -9.03
N GLY A 54 1.56 15.23 -8.25
CA GLY A 54 0.72 14.08 -7.99
C GLY A 54 0.03 13.56 -9.25
N LEU A 55 -0.43 14.49 -10.09
CA LEU A 55 -1.05 14.15 -11.38
C LEU A 55 0.00 13.65 -12.38
N VAL A 56 1.19 14.25 -12.43
CA VAL A 56 2.32 13.77 -13.25
C VAL A 56 2.65 12.31 -12.92
N SER A 57 2.75 11.97 -11.63
CA SER A 57 2.99 10.58 -11.21
C SER A 57 1.87 9.64 -11.63
N ALA A 58 0.61 10.06 -11.49
CA ALA A 58 -0.54 9.25 -11.90
C ALA A 58 -0.60 9.07 -13.44
N ILE A 59 -0.24 10.09 -14.22
CA ILE A 59 -0.14 10.03 -15.69
C ILE A 59 0.94 9.03 -16.10
N ILE A 60 2.14 9.13 -15.52
CA ILE A 60 3.25 8.22 -15.81
C ILE A 60 2.89 6.79 -15.41
N GLY A 61 2.34 6.60 -14.21
CA GLY A 61 1.88 5.31 -13.71
C GLY A 61 0.79 4.70 -14.57
N GLY A 62 -0.15 5.52 -15.04
CA GLY A 62 -1.22 5.09 -15.94
C GLY A 62 -0.72 4.80 -17.35
N ILE A 63 -0.06 5.74 -18.00
CA ILE A 63 0.31 5.62 -19.41
C ILE A 63 1.56 4.76 -19.60
N VAL A 64 2.68 5.12 -18.97
CA VAL A 64 3.98 4.46 -19.22
C VAL A 64 4.02 3.08 -18.61
N VAL A 65 3.67 2.98 -17.32
CA VAL A 65 3.82 1.71 -16.57
C VAL A 65 2.85 0.65 -17.06
N SER A 66 1.70 1.00 -17.64
CA SER A 66 0.74 0.03 -18.22
C SER A 66 1.36 -0.90 -19.26
N PHE A 67 2.33 -0.43 -20.03
CA PHE A 67 3.01 -1.28 -21.03
C PHE A 67 4.01 -2.27 -20.40
N LEU A 68 4.50 -1.96 -19.21
CA LEU A 68 5.58 -2.70 -18.56
C LEU A 68 5.11 -3.62 -17.43
N MET A 69 3.98 -3.30 -16.79
CA MET A 69 3.51 -3.91 -15.54
C MET A 69 3.32 -5.43 -15.61
N GLY A 70 3.56 -6.08 -14.48
CA GLY A 70 3.37 -7.51 -14.29
C GLY A 70 2.00 -7.90 -13.73
N ALA A 71 1.27 -6.94 -13.15
CA ALA A 71 -0.07 -7.10 -12.59
C ALA A 71 -1.11 -6.45 -13.51
N ARG A 72 -2.15 -7.19 -13.90
CA ARG A 72 -3.07 -6.75 -14.98
C ARG A 72 -4.14 -5.78 -14.53
N LEU A 73 -4.55 -5.83 -13.25
CA LEU A 73 -5.70 -5.07 -12.73
C LEU A 73 -5.31 -4.00 -11.71
N THR A 74 -4.02 -3.90 -11.37
CA THR A 74 -3.55 -2.85 -10.47
C THR A 74 -3.50 -1.48 -11.15
N ILE A 75 -3.81 -0.45 -10.39
CA ILE A 75 -3.69 0.95 -10.78
C ILE A 75 -2.41 1.51 -10.17
N LYS A 76 -1.60 2.16 -10.99
CA LYS A 76 -0.34 2.78 -10.58
C LYS A 76 -0.53 4.28 -10.38
N GLY A 77 -0.03 4.80 -9.27
CA GLY A 77 -0.12 6.22 -8.98
C GLY A 77 0.52 6.58 -7.65
N PRO A 78 0.52 7.87 -7.27
CA PRO A 78 1.14 8.32 -6.04
C PRO A 78 0.49 7.64 -4.84
N ALA A 79 1.34 7.27 -3.88
CA ALA A 79 0.98 6.42 -2.76
C ALA A 79 0.66 7.22 -1.50
N ALA A 80 -0.52 7.01 -0.93
CA ALA A 80 -0.86 7.59 0.37
C ALA A 80 0.05 7.07 1.49
N GLY A 81 0.45 5.79 1.44
CA GLY A 81 1.36 5.19 2.41
C GLY A 81 2.78 5.77 2.39
N LEU A 82 3.19 6.42 1.29
CA LEU A 82 4.49 7.07 1.20
C LEU A 82 4.48 8.55 1.58
N ILE A 83 3.31 9.16 1.89
CA ILE A 83 3.21 10.59 2.25
C ILE A 83 4.20 10.96 3.36
N VAL A 84 4.27 10.14 4.39
CA VAL A 84 5.11 10.41 5.57
C VAL A 84 6.60 10.39 5.20
N ILE A 85 7.02 9.44 4.37
CA ILE A 85 8.41 9.31 3.92
C ILE A 85 8.77 10.48 3.02
N VAL A 86 7.88 10.82 2.08
CA VAL A 86 8.11 11.91 1.12
C VAL A 86 8.19 13.25 1.84
N ALA A 87 7.20 13.58 2.68
CA ALA A 87 7.21 14.83 3.45
C ALA A 87 8.39 14.90 4.44
N GLY A 88 8.76 13.76 5.03
CA GLY A 88 9.96 13.67 5.88
C GLY A 88 11.24 13.98 5.10
N ALA A 89 11.37 13.40 3.88
CA ALA A 89 12.52 13.68 3.02
C ALA A 89 12.60 15.16 2.64
N VAL A 90 11.49 15.74 2.19
CA VAL A 90 11.45 17.17 1.85
C VAL A 90 11.84 18.01 3.04
N GLY A 91 11.26 17.77 4.23
CA GLY A 91 11.52 18.53 5.45
C GLY A 91 12.98 18.42 5.92
N GLU A 92 13.52 17.21 6.00
CA GLU A 92 14.90 16.96 6.46
C GLU A 92 15.96 17.49 5.47
N PHE A 93 15.67 17.51 4.16
CA PHE A 93 16.54 18.13 3.16
C PHE A 93 16.44 19.66 3.09
N GLY A 94 15.75 20.32 4.03
CA GLY A 94 15.69 21.77 4.15
C GLY A 94 14.34 22.40 3.82
N GLY A 95 13.36 21.60 3.41
CA GLY A 95 12.00 22.04 3.11
C GLY A 95 11.86 22.82 1.80
N GLY A 96 10.62 23.11 1.42
CA GLY A 96 10.31 23.89 0.23
C GLY A 96 10.84 23.29 -1.08
N GLU A 97 11.15 24.17 -2.04
CA GLU A 97 11.60 23.76 -3.38
C GLU A 97 12.95 23.03 -3.35
N GLN A 98 13.88 23.48 -2.51
CA GLN A 98 15.19 22.83 -2.36
C GLN A 98 15.04 21.42 -1.80
N GLY A 99 14.30 21.25 -0.70
CA GLY A 99 14.08 19.94 -0.10
C GLY A 99 13.37 18.99 -1.06
N TRP A 100 12.42 19.49 -1.84
CA TRP A 100 11.75 18.72 -2.88
C TRP A 100 12.74 18.19 -3.92
N HIS A 101 13.57 19.06 -4.52
CA HIS A 101 14.55 18.67 -5.55
C HIS A 101 15.58 17.65 -5.02
N LEU A 102 16.04 17.80 -3.78
CA LEU A 102 16.97 16.85 -3.13
C LEU A 102 16.31 15.50 -2.86
N ALA A 103 15.04 15.50 -2.43
CA ALA A 103 14.27 14.28 -2.22
C ALA A 103 14.08 13.49 -3.54
N LEU A 104 13.91 14.19 -4.68
CA LEU A 104 13.82 13.55 -6.00
C LEU A 104 15.09 12.77 -6.34
N GLY A 105 16.29 13.27 -5.97
CA GLY A 105 17.55 12.56 -6.15
C GLY A 105 17.54 11.20 -5.44
N ALA A 106 17.08 11.14 -4.20
CA ALA A 106 16.93 9.88 -3.45
C ALA A 106 15.88 8.95 -4.09
N MET A 107 14.77 9.51 -4.59
CA MET A 107 13.72 8.73 -5.26
C MET A 107 14.19 8.11 -6.58
N VAL A 108 15.02 8.79 -7.37
CA VAL A 108 15.63 8.24 -8.59
C VAL A 108 16.45 7.01 -8.25
N ILE A 109 17.34 7.11 -7.25
CA ILE A 109 18.18 5.97 -6.82
C ILE A 109 17.30 4.83 -6.29
N ALA A 110 16.28 5.14 -5.51
CA ALA A 110 15.32 4.15 -5.02
C ALA A 110 14.58 3.43 -6.16
N GLY A 111 14.16 4.16 -7.20
CA GLY A 111 13.55 3.58 -8.39
C GLY A 111 14.48 2.61 -9.11
N ILE A 112 15.76 2.95 -9.25
CA ILE A 112 16.79 2.06 -9.81
C ILE A 112 16.96 0.80 -8.93
N ILE A 113 16.97 0.96 -7.61
CA ILE A 113 17.04 -0.18 -6.68
C ILE A 113 15.79 -1.08 -6.81
N GLN A 114 14.60 -0.52 -7.01
CA GLN A 114 13.39 -1.30 -7.27
C GLN A 114 13.48 -2.10 -8.57
N ILE A 115 14.07 -1.53 -9.63
CA ILE A 115 14.37 -2.26 -10.87
C ILE A 115 15.31 -3.44 -10.57
N LEU A 116 16.38 -3.20 -9.81
CA LEU A 116 17.32 -4.26 -9.40
C LEU A 116 16.62 -5.35 -8.58
N PHE A 117 15.71 -4.99 -7.65
CA PHE A 117 14.91 -5.98 -6.91
C PHE A 117 14.10 -6.87 -7.86
N GLY A 118 13.49 -6.30 -8.88
CA GLY A 118 12.75 -7.09 -9.88
C GLY A 118 13.66 -8.00 -10.72
N VAL A 119 14.81 -7.50 -11.18
CA VAL A 119 15.80 -8.25 -11.96
C VAL A 119 16.40 -9.40 -11.14
N LEU A 120 16.72 -9.15 -9.87
CA LEU A 120 17.22 -10.14 -8.93
C LEU A 120 16.13 -11.10 -8.41
N LYS A 121 14.90 -10.99 -8.93
CA LYS A 121 13.75 -11.84 -8.58
C LYS A 121 13.35 -11.75 -7.09
N LEU A 122 13.50 -10.57 -6.52
CA LEU A 122 13.14 -10.26 -5.13
C LEU A 122 11.65 -9.88 -4.94
N GLY A 123 10.77 -10.18 -5.90
CA GLY A 123 9.32 -10.00 -5.78
C GLY A 123 8.68 -10.78 -4.61
N LYS A 124 9.46 -11.63 -3.93
CA LYS A 124 9.07 -12.32 -2.70
C LYS A 124 9.43 -11.54 -1.43
N LEU A 125 10.00 -10.34 -1.53
CA LEU A 125 10.41 -9.53 -0.36
C LEU A 125 9.27 -9.28 0.63
N ALA A 126 8.03 -9.14 0.14
CA ALA A 126 6.88 -8.97 1.02
C ALA A 126 6.65 -10.14 1.99
N ASP A 127 7.15 -11.34 1.65
CA ASP A 127 7.03 -12.54 2.48
C ASP A 127 8.10 -12.62 3.60
N PHE A 128 9.09 -11.74 3.56
CA PHE A 128 10.16 -11.67 4.56
C PHE A 128 9.78 -10.84 5.80
N PHE A 129 8.75 -10.02 5.71
CA PHE A 129 8.36 -9.14 6.81
C PHE A 129 7.22 -9.75 7.63
N PRO A 130 7.28 -9.63 8.98
CA PRO A 130 6.17 -10.07 9.82
C PRO A 130 4.93 -9.22 9.56
N LEU A 131 3.80 -9.88 9.33
CA LEU A 131 2.55 -9.23 8.93
C LEU A 131 2.08 -8.21 9.97
N SER A 132 2.22 -8.52 11.27
CA SER A 132 1.83 -7.60 12.33
C SER A 132 2.68 -6.32 12.36
N ALA A 133 3.97 -6.38 11.98
CA ALA A 133 4.81 -5.20 11.83
C ALA A 133 4.38 -4.37 10.61
N ILE A 134 4.04 -5.01 9.48
CA ILE A 134 3.50 -4.32 8.29
C ILE A 134 2.19 -3.60 8.62
N HIS A 135 1.24 -4.30 9.27
CA HIS A 135 -0.04 -3.71 9.68
C HIS A 135 0.17 -2.56 10.68
N GLY A 136 1.12 -2.69 11.62
CA GLY A 136 1.50 -1.63 12.54
C GLY A 136 2.08 -0.40 11.82
N MET A 137 2.94 -0.61 10.84
CA MET A 137 3.47 0.43 9.97
C MET A 137 2.35 1.19 9.24
N LEU A 138 1.43 0.47 8.59
CA LEU A 138 0.31 1.07 7.87
C LEU A 138 -0.62 1.86 8.81
N ALA A 139 -0.89 1.32 10.00
CA ALA A 139 -1.70 2.01 11.01
C ALA A 139 -1.00 3.30 11.50
N ALA A 140 0.31 3.27 11.73
CA ALA A 140 1.08 4.46 12.10
C ALA A 140 1.02 5.54 11.01
N ILE A 141 1.22 5.16 9.75
CA ILE A 141 1.06 6.06 8.59
C ILE A 141 -0.33 6.69 8.59
N GLY A 142 -1.38 5.89 8.82
CA GLY A 142 -2.75 6.38 8.91
C GLY A 142 -2.94 7.42 9.99
N LEU A 143 -2.40 7.20 11.19
CA LEU A 143 -2.44 8.14 12.30
C LEU A 143 -1.68 9.43 12.01
N ILE A 144 -0.52 9.36 11.36
CA ILE A 144 0.27 10.53 10.95
C ILE A 144 -0.50 11.36 9.91
N ILE A 145 -1.13 10.71 8.93
CA ILE A 145 -1.96 11.40 7.93
C ILE A 145 -3.10 12.14 8.63
N ILE A 146 -3.83 11.49 9.54
CA ILE A 146 -4.90 12.12 10.30
C ILE A 146 -4.38 13.33 11.07
N ALA A 147 -3.27 13.18 11.81
CA ALA A 147 -2.68 14.25 12.59
C ALA A 147 -2.30 15.47 11.74
N LYS A 148 -1.69 15.26 10.57
CA LYS A 148 -1.31 16.32 9.63
C LYS A 148 -2.50 16.95 8.90
N GLN A 149 -3.59 16.21 8.67
CA GLN A 149 -4.72 16.69 7.89
C GLN A 149 -5.82 17.36 8.73
N ILE A 150 -5.87 17.14 10.04
CA ILE A 150 -6.82 17.86 10.92
C ILE A 150 -6.66 19.39 10.85
N PRO A 151 -5.47 19.99 11.02
CA PRO A 151 -5.33 21.43 10.89
C PRO A 151 -5.67 21.95 9.49
N VAL A 152 -5.38 21.18 8.42
CA VAL A 152 -5.75 21.55 7.05
C VAL A 152 -7.28 21.51 6.86
N LEU A 153 -7.98 20.53 7.47
CA LEU A 153 -9.44 20.43 7.46
C LEU A 153 -10.09 21.65 8.14
N LEU A 154 -9.45 22.17 9.18
CA LEU A 154 -9.88 23.35 9.94
C LEU A 154 -9.40 24.67 9.32
N ASP A 155 -8.65 24.60 8.22
CA ASP A 155 -8.02 25.72 7.52
C ASP A 155 -7.17 26.61 8.43
N VAL A 156 -6.43 25.99 9.35
CA VAL A 156 -5.52 26.67 10.27
C VAL A 156 -4.28 27.14 9.50
N ASP A 157 -3.78 28.33 9.85
CA ASP A 157 -2.56 28.89 9.27
C ASP A 157 -1.40 27.85 9.29
N PRO A 158 -0.80 27.52 8.14
CA PRO A 158 0.32 26.59 8.06
C PRO A 158 1.50 26.91 8.98
N ALA A 159 1.68 28.19 9.34
CA ALA A 159 2.72 28.62 10.30
C ALA A 159 2.53 27.97 11.67
N MET A 160 1.30 27.70 12.10
CA MET A 160 0.99 27.06 13.39
C MET A 160 1.35 25.56 13.42
N THR A 161 1.52 24.92 12.28
CA THR A 161 1.81 23.49 12.17
C THR A 161 3.27 23.19 11.85
N LYS A 162 4.02 24.20 11.37
CA LYS A 162 5.40 24.06 10.89
C LYS A 162 6.32 23.46 11.95
N GLY A 163 7.05 22.41 11.61
CA GLY A 163 8.02 21.75 12.48
C GLY A 163 7.42 20.88 13.59
N LYS A 164 6.09 20.72 13.65
CA LYS A 164 5.43 19.90 14.67
C LYS A 164 5.30 18.44 14.22
N GLY A 165 5.75 17.51 15.07
CA GLY A 165 5.54 16.08 14.88
C GLY A 165 4.08 15.65 15.14
N PRO A 166 3.70 14.39 14.81
CA PRO A 166 2.33 13.92 14.90
C PRO A 166 1.69 14.05 16.28
N PHE A 167 2.43 13.76 17.35
CA PHE A 167 1.95 13.90 18.73
C PHE A 167 1.68 15.36 19.10
N ALA A 168 2.57 16.27 18.69
CA ALA A 168 2.39 17.70 18.94
C ALA A 168 1.19 18.25 18.17
N LEU A 169 0.96 17.80 16.93
CA LEU A 169 -0.22 18.18 16.15
C LEU A 169 -1.51 17.71 16.80
N LEU A 170 -1.56 16.46 17.27
CA LEU A 170 -2.74 15.93 17.97
C LEU A 170 -2.98 16.65 19.29
N GLY A 171 -1.91 16.96 20.05
CA GLY A 171 -2.01 17.72 21.29
C GLY A 171 -2.49 19.16 21.10
N ASN A 172 -2.25 19.74 19.94
CA ASN A 172 -2.65 21.12 19.60
C ASN A 172 -4.06 21.24 19.00
N ILE A 173 -4.82 20.14 18.88
CA ILE A 173 -6.20 20.22 18.34
C ILE A 173 -7.07 21.26 19.05
N PRO A 174 -7.04 21.40 20.39
CA PRO A 174 -7.82 22.45 21.05
C PRO A 174 -7.45 23.87 20.61
N ASP A 175 -6.16 24.14 20.37
CA ASP A 175 -5.67 25.41 19.86
C ASP A 175 -6.10 25.64 18.40
N PHE A 176 -6.03 24.61 17.56
CA PHE A 176 -6.53 24.66 16.17
C PHE A 176 -8.01 24.98 16.09
N LEU A 177 -8.83 24.46 17.02
CA LEU A 177 -10.26 24.77 17.09
C LEU A 177 -10.55 26.22 17.50
N MET A 178 -9.61 26.91 18.14
CA MET A 178 -9.73 28.34 18.46
C MET A 178 -9.33 29.25 17.28
N HIS A 179 -8.54 28.72 16.34
CA HIS A 179 -7.98 29.48 15.20
C HIS A 179 -8.48 28.98 13.85
N LEU A 180 -9.58 28.20 13.82
CA LEU A 180 -10.18 27.69 12.60
C LEU A 180 -10.82 28.80 11.76
N ASP A 181 -10.81 28.64 10.43
CA ASP A 181 -11.71 29.41 9.57
C ASP A 181 -13.10 28.74 9.52
N PRO A 182 -14.19 29.43 9.92
CA PRO A 182 -15.51 28.80 9.99
C PRO A 182 -16.06 28.38 8.62
N LYS A 183 -15.81 29.17 7.57
CA LYS A 183 -16.35 28.88 6.22
C LYS A 183 -15.66 27.68 5.61
N ALA A 184 -14.33 27.69 5.57
CA ALA A 184 -13.54 26.61 5.04
C ALA A 184 -13.71 25.33 5.87
N THR A 185 -13.79 25.43 7.21
CA THR A 185 -14.07 24.31 8.11
C THR A 185 -15.42 23.65 7.83
N ILE A 186 -16.50 24.43 7.57
CA ILE A 186 -17.80 23.85 7.21
C ILE A 186 -17.70 23.04 5.93
N VAL A 187 -17.03 23.56 4.89
CA VAL A 187 -16.82 22.82 3.63
C VAL A 187 -16.02 21.53 3.89
N GLY A 188 -14.97 21.59 4.70
CA GLY A 188 -14.18 20.43 5.10
C GLY A 188 -15.00 19.41 5.90
N ALA A 189 -15.78 19.86 6.89
CA ALA A 189 -16.59 18.99 7.74
C ALA A 189 -17.70 18.26 6.94
N VAL A 190 -18.41 18.98 6.04
CA VAL A 190 -19.41 18.38 5.16
C VAL A 190 -18.74 17.40 4.19
N SER A 191 -17.58 17.74 3.64
CA SER A 191 -16.79 16.85 2.79
C SER A 191 -16.40 15.56 3.53
N LEU A 192 -15.95 15.67 4.78
CA LEU A 192 -15.63 14.52 5.62
C LEU A 192 -16.88 13.68 5.92
N PHE A 193 -18.00 14.32 6.24
CA PHE A 193 -19.28 13.65 6.47
C PHE A 193 -19.73 12.86 5.22
N ILE A 194 -19.64 13.46 4.02
CA ILE A 194 -19.92 12.76 2.76
C ILE A 194 -19.04 11.53 2.65
N MET A 195 -17.73 11.66 2.84
CA MET A 195 -16.77 10.54 2.73
C MET A 195 -17.08 9.39 3.71
N LEU A 196 -17.48 9.69 4.95
CA LEU A 196 -17.77 8.71 5.99
C LEU A 196 -19.11 8.02 5.80
N ILE A 197 -20.14 8.74 5.33
CA ILE A 197 -21.50 8.20 5.17
C ILE A 197 -21.69 7.45 3.86
N TRP A 198 -20.97 7.83 2.80
CA TRP A 198 -21.14 7.29 1.45
C TRP A 198 -21.11 5.75 1.36
N PRO A 199 -20.23 5.04 2.07
CA PRO A 199 -20.21 3.58 2.06
C PRO A 199 -21.50 2.91 2.59
N PHE A 200 -22.28 3.62 3.40
CA PHE A 200 -23.50 3.11 4.05
C PHE A 200 -24.77 3.41 3.27
N ILE A 201 -24.69 4.23 2.20
CA ILE A 201 -25.85 4.57 1.38
C ILE A 201 -26.30 3.36 0.56
N ASN A 202 -27.57 2.97 0.70
CA ASN A 202 -28.22 1.89 -0.06
C ASN A 202 -29.08 2.46 -1.21
N HIS A 203 -28.44 3.17 -2.15
CA HIS A 203 -29.12 3.78 -3.29
C HIS A 203 -28.24 3.67 -4.54
N PRO A 204 -28.79 3.62 -5.77
CA PRO A 204 -28.01 3.58 -7.01
C PRO A 204 -26.94 4.68 -7.14
N ILE A 205 -27.11 5.82 -6.47
CA ILE A 205 -26.14 6.92 -6.41
C ILE A 205 -24.78 6.49 -5.83
N LYS A 206 -24.72 5.41 -5.05
CA LYS A 206 -23.49 4.82 -4.51
C LYS A 206 -22.50 4.39 -5.62
N LYS A 207 -22.95 4.23 -6.85
CA LYS A 207 -22.07 3.96 -8.01
C LYS A 207 -21.13 5.14 -8.29
N ILE A 208 -21.48 6.35 -7.86
CA ILE A 208 -20.62 7.53 -7.94
C ILE A 208 -19.60 7.43 -6.81
N PRO A 209 -18.29 7.53 -7.09
CA PRO A 209 -17.26 7.52 -6.04
C PRO A 209 -17.44 8.66 -5.03
N ALA A 210 -17.28 8.38 -3.74
CA ALA A 210 -17.39 9.40 -2.68
C ALA A 210 -16.53 10.65 -2.93
N PRO A 211 -15.25 10.55 -3.37
CA PRO A 211 -14.45 11.73 -3.70
C PRO A 211 -15.08 12.63 -4.78
N LEU A 212 -15.75 12.05 -5.78
CA LEU A 212 -16.45 12.84 -6.78
C LEU A 212 -17.64 13.59 -6.18
N MET A 213 -18.38 12.97 -5.25
CA MET A 213 -19.47 13.66 -4.54
C MET A 213 -18.95 14.81 -3.67
N VAL A 214 -17.78 14.64 -3.08
CA VAL A 214 -17.11 15.75 -2.37
C VAL A 214 -16.80 16.89 -3.34
N LEU A 215 -16.28 16.62 -4.53
CA LEU A 215 -16.02 17.68 -5.53
C LEU A 215 -17.30 18.36 -6.03
N ILE A 216 -18.37 17.58 -6.29
CA ILE A 216 -19.70 18.11 -6.69
C ILE A 216 -20.26 19.04 -5.62
N PHE A 217 -19.96 18.82 -4.36
CA PHE A 217 -20.36 19.68 -3.25
C PHE A 217 -19.37 20.85 -3.06
N SER A 218 -18.07 20.58 -2.96
CA SER A 218 -17.07 21.55 -2.50
C SER A 218 -16.75 22.64 -3.54
N ILE A 219 -16.77 22.32 -4.85
CA ILE A 219 -16.53 23.31 -5.90
C ILE A 219 -17.67 24.36 -5.97
N PRO A 220 -18.98 23.99 -6.02
CA PRO A 220 -20.04 25.00 -5.90
C PRO A 220 -20.02 25.77 -4.58
N ALA A 221 -19.64 25.12 -3.47
CA ALA A 221 -19.54 25.81 -2.17
C ALA A 221 -18.40 26.85 -2.18
N GLU A 222 -17.24 26.55 -2.81
CA GLU A 222 -16.15 27.50 -3.02
C GLU A 222 -16.63 28.74 -3.78
N LEU A 223 -17.29 28.52 -4.93
CA LEU A 223 -17.80 29.61 -5.78
C LEU A 223 -18.85 30.48 -5.06
N LEU A 224 -19.73 29.86 -4.25
CA LEU A 224 -20.76 30.57 -3.49
C LEU A 224 -20.19 31.37 -2.32
N LEU A 225 -19.12 30.89 -1.71
CA LEU A 225 -18.45 31.52 -0.57
C LEU A 225 -17.30 32.45 -1.00
N ASP A 226 -17.00 32.47 -2.30
CA ASP A 226 -15.98 33.32 -2.95
C ASP A 226 -14.57 33.18 -2.31
N PHE A 227 -14.13 31.94 -2.13
CA PHE A 227 -12.83 31.65 -1.49
C PHE A 227 -11.65 32.26 -2.25
N GLN A 228 -11.74 32.38 -3.58
CA GLN A 228 -10.68 33.00 -4.39
C GLN A 228 -10.35 34.44 -3.97
N HIS A 229 -11.34 35.19 -3.46
CA HIS A 229 -11.18 36.58 -3.08
C HIS A 229 -11.23 36.82 -1.58
N THR A 230 -11.81 35.90 -0.80
CA THR A 230 -12.03 36.08 0.64
C THR A 230 -11.06 35.29 1.51
N GLU A 231 -10.51 34.17 0.99
CA GLU A 231 -9.64 33.29 1.75
C GLU A 231 -8.16 33.44 1.35
N PRO A 232 -7.22 33.11 2.25
CA PRO A 232 -5.80 33.07 1.92
C PRO A 232 -5.47 32.12 0.77
N ALA A 233 -4.41 32.42 0.02
CA ALA A 233 -3.99 31.61 -1.12
C ALA A 233 -3.75 30.11 -0.78
N TYR A 234 -3.42 29.78 0.47
CA TYR A 234 -3.24 28.39 0.89
C TYR A 234 -4.56 27.59 1.02
N ALA A 235 -5.73 28.25 1.04
CA ALA A 235 -7.03 27.58 1.18
C ALA A 235 -7.44 26.79 -0.08
N LEU A 236 -6.92 27.15 -1.24
CA LEU A 236 -7.20 26.52 -2.54
C LEU A 236 -6.02 25.74 -3.10
N VAL A 237 -6.32 24.89 -4.09
CA VAL A 237 -5.29 24.19 -4.86
C VAL A 237 -4.70 25.11 -5.90
N HIS A 238 -3.40 25.35 -5.85
CA HIS A 238 -2.66 25.99 -6.93
C HIS A 238 -2.01 24.93 -7.80
N LEU A 239 -2.54 24.75 -9.01
CA LEU A 239 -2.05 23.68 -9.90
C LEU A 239 -0.79 24.12 -10.66
N GLY A 240 -0.77 25.36 -11.14
CA GLY A 240 0.26 25.83 -12.05
C GLY A 240 0.11 25.24 -13.47
N ASN A 241 1.08 25.54 -14.34
CA ASN A 241 1.07 25.05 -15.72
C ASN A 241 1.82 23.71 -15.82
N LEU A 242 1.15 22.66 -16.33
CA LEU A 242 1.75 21.33 -16.50
C LEU A 242 3.03 21.37 -17.33
N MET A 243 3.01 22.09 -18.46
CA MET A 243 4.15 22.13 -19.39
C MET A 243 5.38 22.87 -18.81
N GLU A 244 5.15 23.84 -17.95
CA GLU A 244 6.21 24.56 -17.25
C GLU A 244 6.76 23.78 -16.05
N SER A 245 5.92 22.95 -15.46
CA SER A 245 6.27 22.16 -14.28
C SER A 245 7.05 20.88 -14.62
N ILE A 246 6.83 20.32 -15.82
CA ILE A 246 7.57 19.14 -16.30
C ILE A 246 8.96 19.57 -16.76
N LYS A 247 9.92 19.54 -15.84
CA LYS A 247 11.35 19.82 -16.07
C LYS A 247 12.17 18.73 -15.38
N VAL A 248 13.45 18.67 -15.70
CA VAL A 248 14.41 17.89 -14.92
C VAL A 248 14.66 18.65 -13.61
N ASN A 249 13.93 18.26 -12.57
CA ASN A 249 13.96 18.92 -11.25
C ASN A 249 14.85 18.20 -10.24
N VAL A 250 15.48 17.09 -10.64
CA VAL A 250 16.25 16.24 -9.74
C VAL A 250 17.59 16.90 -9.38
N ASP A 251 17.90 16.92 -8.09
CA ASP A 251 19.19 17.37 -7.57
C ASP A 251 19.84 16.25 -6.74
N PHE A 252 21.03 15.81 -7.16
CA PHE A 252 21.80 14.78 -6.47
C PHE A 252 22.76 15.35 -5.43
N SER A 253 22.85 16.68 -5.26
CA SER A 253 23.73 17.29 -4.25
C SER A 253 23.34 16.89 -2.81
N GLY A 254 22.13 16.39 -2.59
CA GLY A 254 21.70 15.74 -1.34
C GLY A 254 22.59 14.59 -0.90
N PHE A 255 23.36 14.00 -1.82
CA PHE A 255 24.37 12.97 -1.49
C PHE A 255 25.48 13.51 -0.57
N ALA A 256 25.69 14.82 -0.49
CA ALA A 256 26.57 15.44 0.49
C ALA A 256 26.12 15.15 1.94
N GLN A 257 24.81 14.95 2.16
CA GLN A 257 24.23 14.50 3.43
C GLN A 257 24.06 12.98 3.41
N THR A 258 25.15 12.23 3.23
CA THR A 258 25.16 10.81 2.86
C THR A 258 24.26 9.93 3.74
N SER A 259 24.28 10.10 5.06
CA SER A 259 23.47 9.30 5.99
C SER A 259 21.97 9.49 5.75
N MET A 260 21.54 10.73 5.63
CA MET A 260 20.15 11.10 5.37
C MET A 260 19.70 10.64 3.97
N PHE A 261 20.54 10.87 2.97
CA PHE A 261 20.25 10.44 1.60
C PHE A 261 20.07 8.92 1.51
N ILE A 262 20.98 8.13 2.10
CA ILE A 262 20.88 6.66 2.13
C ILE A 262 19.62 6.22 2.91
N LYS A 263 19.33 6.84 4.05
CA LYS A 263 18.09 6.58 4.82
C LYS A 263 16.87 6.65 3.91
N TYR A 264 16.69 7.76 3.17
CA TYR A 264 15.52 7.94 2.32
C TYR A 264 15.52 7.04 1.08
N VAL A 265 16.69 6.78 0.48
CA VAL A 265 16.81 5.78 -0.60
C VAL A 265 16.30 4.42 -0.14
N ILE A 266 16.72 3.97 1.06
CA ILE A 266 16.29 2.69 1.63
C ILE A 266 14.78 2.72 1.91
N MET A 267 14.27 3.78 2.54
CA MET A 267 12.84 3.92 2.85
C MET A 267 11.99 3.85 1.58
N PHE A 268 12.29 4.63 0.56
CA PHE A 268 11.54 4.63 -0.70
C PHE A 268 11.61 3.27 -1.40
N ALA A 269 12.81 2.66 -1.48
CA ALA A 269 12.99 1.38 -2.15
C ALA A 269 12.27 0.24 -1.42
N LEU A 270 12.44 0.11 -0.10
CA LEU A 270 11.83 -0.98 0.67
C LEU A 270 10.33 -0.80 0.84
N VAL A 271 9.90 0.35 1.38
CA VAL A 271 8.48 0.55 1.71
C VAL A 271 7.64 0.62 0.45
N GLY A 272 8.08 1.36 -0.58
CA GLY A 272 7.38 1.42 -1.86
C GLY A 272 7.28 0.05 -2.54
N SER A 273 8.33 -0.79 -2.46
CA SER A 273 8.28 -2.16 -2.98
C SER A 273 7.32 -3.04 -2.18
N LEU A 274 7.36 -2.96 -0.84
CA LEU A 274 6.46 -3.73 0.04
C LEU A 274 5.00 -3.40 -0.21
N GLU A 275 4.62 -2.13 -0.18
CA GLU A 275 3.24 -1.70 -0.42
C GLU A 275 2.75 -2.12 -1.81
N SER A 276 3.60 -1.96 -2.83
CA SER A 276 3.26 -2.38 -4.19
C SER A 276 3.03 -3.89 -4.29
N LEU A 277 3.91 -4.70 -3.70
CA LEU A 277 3.82 -6.16 -3.71
C LEU A 277 2.61 -6.68 -2.92
N LEU A 278 2.30 -6.08 -1.77
CA LEU A 278 1.11 -6.42 -0.97
C LEU A 278 -0.16 -6.11 -1.74
N THR A 279 -0.20 -4.96 -2.42
CA THR A 279 -1.33 -4.61 -3.29
C THR A 279 -1.49 -5.60 -4.44
N VAL A 280 -0.40 -5.98 -5.11
CA VAL A 280 -0.45 -6.97 -6.19
C VAL A 280 -1.07 -8.28 -5.71
N LYS A 281 -0.64 -8.80 -4.54
CA LYS A 281 -1.21 -10.01 -3.94
C LYS A 281 -2.71 -9.84 -3.61
N ALA A 282 -3.09 -8.72 -2.99
CA ALA A 282 -4.48 -8.45 -2.66
C ALA A 282 -5.38 -8.41 -3.91
N ILE A 283 -4.90 -7.82 -5.00
CA ILE A 283 -5.65 -7.72 -6.25
C ILE A 283 -5.71 -9.04 -7.00
N ASP A 284 -4.68 -9.89 -6.93
CA ASP A 284 -4.73 -11.25 -7.49
C ASP A 284 -5.84 -12.09 -6.83
N ILE A 285 -6.06 -11.91 -5.51
CA ILE A 285 -7.18 -12.56 -4.80
C ILE A 285 -8.54 -12.03 -5.28
N LEU A 286 -8.63 -10.74 -5.57
CA LEU A 286 -9.86 -10.08 -6.02
C LEU A 286 -10.14 -10.30 -7.51
N ASP A 287 -9.14 -10.69 -8.31
CA ASP A 287 -9.31 -10.93 -9.75
C ASP A 287 -10.36 -12.03 -10.00
N PRO A 288 -11.49 -11.74 -10.68
CA PRO A 288 -12.51 -12.72 -10.98
C PRO A 288 -11.97 -13.93 -11.76
N TYR A 289 -10.90 -13.71 -12.52
CA TYR A 289 -10.25 -14.74 -13.36
C TYR A 289 -9.14 -15.49 -12.61
N LYS A 290 -8.83 -15.11 -11.35
CA LYS A 290 -7.78 -15.74 -10.53
C LYS A 290 -6.40 -15.80 -11.20
N ARG A 291 -6.07 -14.78 -12.00
CA ARG A 291 -4.79 -14.71 -12.71
C ARG A 291 -3.69 -14.26 -11.75
N LYS A 292 -2.62 -15.03 -11.69
CA LYS A 292 -1.45 -14.67 -10.89
C LYS A 292 -0.60 -13.61 -11.60
N SER A 293 -0.23 -12.56 -10.90
CA SER A 293 0.64 -11.50 -11.37
C SER A 293 2.12 -11.90 -11.31
N ASN A 294 2.93 -11.32 -12.19
CA ASN A 294 4.37 -11.45 -12.10
C ASN A 294 4.94 -10.30 -11.24
N ALA A 295 5.16 -10.57 -9.96
CA ALA A 295 5.63 -9.60 -8.97
C ALA A 295 7.00 -8.99 -9.35
N ASN A 296 7.92 -9.77 -9.93
CA ASN A 296 9.23 -9.27 -10.35
C ASN A 296 9.11 -8.28 -11.51
N LYS A 297 8.30 -8.63 -12.51
CA LYS A 297 8.02 -7.73 -13.64
C LYS A 297 7.31 -6.46 -13.18
N ASP A 298 6.43 -6.57 -12.17
CA ASP A 298 5.72 -5.43 -11.61
C ASP A 298 6.66 -4.48 -10.87
N LEU A 299 7.61 -5.00 -10.08
CA LEU A 299 8.67 -4.20 -9.45
C LEU A 299 9.54 -3.46 -10.46
N ILE A 300 9.95 -4.12 -11.56
CA ILE A 300 10.69 -3.46 -12.63
C ILE A 300 9.87 -2.31 -13.21
N ALA A 301 8.60 -2.54 -13.49
CA ALA A 301 7.71 -1.56 -14.09
C ALA A 301 7.48 -0.35 -13.15
N VAL A 302 7.24 -0.60 -11.87
CA VAL A 302 7.10 0.45 -10.84
C VAL A 302 8.41 1.21 -10.65
N GLY A 303 9.56 0.52 -10.61
CA GLY A 303 10.88 1.15 -10.50
C GLY A 303 11.19 2.07 -11.69
N ILE A 304 10.88 1.63 -12.93
CA ILE A 304 10.99 2.49 -14.13
C ILE A 304 10.06 3.71 -13.99
N GLY A 305 8.81 3.49 -13.62
CA GLY A 305 7.85 4.57 -13.39
C GLY A 305 8.32 5.57 -12.35
N ASN A 306 8.86 5.10 -11.23
CA ASN A 306 9.40 5.94 -10.15
C ASN A 306 10.61 6.73 -10.59
N THR A 307 11.53 6.11 -11.35
CA THR A 307 12.69 6.81 -11.90
C THR A 307 12.26 7.93 -12.83
N ILE A 308 11.34 7.66 -13.77
CA ILE A 308 10.84 8.67 -14.72
C ILE A 308 10.07 9.77 -13.97
N ALA A 309 9.18 9.39 -13.05
CA ALA A 309 8.40 10.35 -12.27
C ALA A 309 9.31 11.29 -11.47
N ALA A 310 10.30 10.75 -10.75
CA ALA A 310 11.22 11.53 -9.95
C ALA A 310 12.08 12.48 -10.80
N VAL A 311 12.56 12.04 -11.97
CA VAL A 311 13.31 12.93 -12.89
C VAL A 311 12.45 14.10 -13.35
N LEU A 312 11.15 13.90 -13.55
CA LEU A 312 10.19 14.92 -13.98
C LEU A 312 9.54 15.69 -12.81
N GLY A 313 9.99 15.48 -11.58
CA GLY A 313 9.50 16.18 -10.40
C GLY A 313 8.36 15.49 -9.67
N GLY A 314 7.90 14.33 -10.16
CA GLY A 314 6.76 13.59 -9.61
C GLY A 314 7.07 12.82 -8.32
N LEU A 315 6.00 12.43 -7.62
CA LEU A 315 6.06 11.60 -6.42
C LEU A 315 6.35 10.13 -6.75
N PRO A 316 6.85 9.36 -5.77
CA PRO A 316 6.95 7.93 -5.93
C PRO A 316 5.55 7.29 -6.03
N MET A 317 5.43 6.33 -6.94
CA MET A 317 4.21 5.57 -7.17
C MET A 317 4.33 4.13 -6.71
N ILE A 318 3.19 3.53 -6.44
CA ILE A 318 3.04 2.09 -6.17
C ILE A 318 1.83 1.54 -6.93
N SER A 319 1.60 0.24 -6.83
CA SER A 319 0.27 -0.35 -7.03
C SER A 319 -0.62 0.08 -5.86
N GLU A 320 -1.68 0.85 -6.11
CA GLU A 320 -2.48 1.44 -5.06
C GLU A 320 -3.76 0.62 -4.80
N VAL A 321 -3.96 0.17 -3.55
CA VAL A 321 -5.02 -0.80 -3.18
C VAL A 321 -6.41 -0.28 -3.48
N ALA A 322 -6.75 0.95 -3.06
CA ALA A 322 -8.11 1.46 -3.14
C ALA A 322 -8.54 1.68 -4.61
N ARG A 323 -7.64 2.24 -5.42
CA ARG A 323 -7.88 2.45 -6.86
C ARG A 323 -7.95 1.12 -7.60
N SER A 324 -7.07 0.17 -7.26
CA SER A 324 -7.04 -1.15 -7.88
C SER A 324 -8.28 -1.97 -7.53
N SER A 325 -8.74 -1.93 -6.28
CA SER A 325 -9.98 -2.58 -5.85
C SER A 325 -11.20 -1.97 -6.55
N ALA A 326 -11.24 -0.64 -6.69
CA ALA A 326 -12.28 0.03 -7.47
C ALA A 326 -12.24 -0.39 -8.94
N ASN A 327 -11.04 -0.54 -9.54
CA ASN A 327 -10.86 -1.02 -10.90
C ASN A 327 -11.47 -2.41 -11.10
N VAL A 328 -11.17 -3.35 -10.20
CA VAL A 328 -11.75 -4.71 -10.23
C VAL A 328 -13.27 -4.65 -10.03
N ALA A 329 -13.75 -3.89 -9.06
CA ALA A 329 -15.19 -3.76 -8.76
C ALA A 329 -15.99 -3.17 -9.92
N ASN A 330 -15.37 -2.31 -10.74
CA ASN A 330 -15.98 -1.74 -11.95
C ASN A 330 -15.79 -2.62 -13.21
N GLY A 331 -15.31 -3.84 -13.04
CA GLY A 331 -15.28 -4.85 -14.09
C GLY A 331 -14.11 -4.76 -15.05
N ALA A 332 -13.02 -4.09 -14.67
CA ALA A 332 -11.78 -4.08 -15.45
C ALA A 332 -11.30 -5.48 -15.77
N LYS A 333 -10.81 -5.69 -16.97
CA LYS A 333 -10.36 -7.00 -17.46
C LYS A 333 -8.88 -7.07 -17.76
N THR A 334 -8.28 -5.95 -18.16
CA THR A 334 -6.88 -5.89 -18.60
C THR A 334 -6.15 -4.66 -18.05
N ARG A 335 -4.85 -4.60 -18.31
CA ARG A 335 -3.99 -3.46 -17.97
C ARG A 335 -4.41 -2.13 -18.64
N TRP A 336 -5.25 -2.21 -19.66
CA TRP A 336 -5.71 -1.02 -20.37
C TRP A 336 -6.62 -0.13 -19.52
N ALA A 337 -7.26 -0.67 -18.48
CA ALA A 337 -7.96 0.15 -17.51
C ALA A 337 -7.02 1.15 -16.81
N ASN A 338 -5.80 0.72 -16.44
CA ASN A 338 -4.78 1.61 -15.89
C ASN A 338 -4.30 2.64 -16.92
N PHE A 339 -4.14 2.25 -18.19
CA PHE A 339 -3.81 3.17 -19.27
C PHE A 339 -4.89 4.25 -19.43
N PHE A 340 -6.15 3.85 -19.53
CA PHE A 340 -7.26 4.81 -19.67
C PHE A 340 -7.37 5.75 -18.46
N HIS A 341 -7.14 5.25 -17.25
CA HIS A 341 -7.06 6.08 -16.06
C HIS A 341 -6.03 7.22 -16.21
N GLY A 342 -4.80 6.91 -16.59
CA GLY A 342 -3.76 7.93 -16.83
C GLY A 342 -4.08 8.85 -17.99
N PHE A 343 -4.65 8.30 -19.07
CA PHE A 343 -5.08 9.08 -20.24
C PHE A 343 -6.18 10.11 -19.90
N PHE A 344 -7.17 9.72 -19.09
CA PHE A 344 -8.22 10.65 -18.64
C PHE A 344 -7.67 11.71 -17.69
N ILE A 345 -6.70 11.38 -16.81
CA ILE A 345 -6.04 12.40 -15.97
C ILE A 345 -5.31 13.41 -16.88
N LEU A 346 -4.52 12.93 -17.83
CA LEU A 346 -3.81 13.81 -18.77
C LEU A 346 -4.78 14.72 -19.54
N GLY A 347 -5.82 14.12 -20.11
CA GLY A 347 -6.84 14.89 -20.84
C GLY A 347 -7.52 15.94 -19.96
N PHE A 348 -7.86 15.61 -18.72
CA PHE A 348 -8.51 16.54 -17.82
C PHE A 348 -7.58 17.68 -17.39
N VAL A 349 -6.30 17.38 -17.10
CA VAL A 349 -5.31 18.41 -16.76
C VAL A 349 -5.08 19.38 -17.90
N LEU A 350 -5.06 18.88 -19.14
CA LEU A 350 -4.84 19.76 -20.33
C LEU A 350 -6.07 20.60 -20.69
N LEU A 351 -7.28 20.08 -20.44
CA LEU A 351 -8.52 20.71 -20.92
C LEU A 351 -9.31 21.43 -19.83
N ALA A 352 -9.15 21.04 -18.57
CA ALA A 352 -9.99 21.48 -17.45
C ALA A 352 -9.18 21.81 -16.17
N SER A 353 -7.92 22.22 -16.32
CA SER A 353 -7.05 22.61 -15.18
C SER A 353 -7.70 23.64 -14.27
N HIS A 354 -8.41 24.61 -14.84
CA HIS A 354 -9.14 25.63 -14.09
C HIS A 354 -10.14 25.05 -13.07
N LEU A 355 -10.81 23.93 -13.40
CA LEU A 355 -11.73 23.29 -12.44
C LEU A 355 -11.01 22.67 -11.25
N ILE A 356 -9.74 22.32 -11.40
CA ILE A 356 -8.92 21.76 -10.32
C ILE A 356 -8.57 22.85 -9.30
N GLU A 357 -8.32 24.07 -9.75
CA GLU A 357 -7.96 25.21 -8.91
C GLU A 357 -9.14 25.72 -8.03
N LEU A 358 -10.37 25.31 -8.35
CA LEU A 358 -11.54 25.55 -7.53
C LEU A 358 -11.69 24.57 -6.37
N ILE A 359 -10.78 23.58 -6.21
CA ILE A 359 -10.91 22.57 -5.15
C ILE A 359 -10.35 23.15 -3.84
N PRO A 360 -11.16 23.27 -2.78
CA PRO A 360 -10.67 23.68 -1.46
C PRO A 360 -9.76 22.61 -0.87
N ASN A 361 -8.68 23.04 -0.21
CA ASN A 361 -7.77 22.12 0.47
C ASN A 361 -8.40 21.37 1.64
N THR A 362 -9.40 21.96 2.28
CA THR A 362 -10.23 21.32 3.31
C THR A 362 -10.97 20.09 2.77
N ALA A 363 -11.42 20.12 1.51
CA ALA A 363 -12.01 18.97 0.86
C ALA A 363 -11.00 17.86 0.58
N LEU A 364 -9.77 18.21 0.15
CA LEU A 364 -8.69 17.22 -0.01
C LEU A 364 -8.26 16.63 1.34
N ALA A 365 -8.18 17.44 2.38
CA ALA A 365 -7.89 16.98 3.74
C ALA A 365 -8.94 15.99 4.24
N ALA A 366 -10.23 16.23 4.00
CA ALA A 366 -11.32 15.32 4.34
C ALA A 366 -11.14 13.93 3.66
N MET A 367 -10.77 13.93 2.38
CA MET A 367 -10.48 12.69 1.64
C MET A 367 -9.27 11.95 2.23
N LEU A 368 -8.18 12.66 2.56
CA LEU A 368 -6.98 12.06 3.14
C LEU A 368 -7.21 11.55 4.57
N ILE A 369 -7.99 12.25 5.39
CA ILE A 369 -8.39 11.76 6.72
C ILE A 369 -9.10 10.41 6.59
N THR A 370 -9.98 10.23 5.61
CA THR A 370 -10.64 8.93 5.41
C THR A 370 -9.71 7.84 4.92
N VAL A 371 -8.65 8.17 4.18
CA VAL A 371 -7.55 7.24 3.87
C VAL A 371 -6.81 6.85 5.16
N GLY A 372 -6.46 7.82 5.99
CA GLY A 372 -5.83 7.60 7.30
C GLY A 372 -6.67 6.70 8.20
N ILE A 373 -7.99 6.94 8.30
CA ILE A 373 -8.93 6.09 9.05
C ILE A 373 -8.97 4.66 8.51
N ARG A 374 -8.85 4.45 7.20
CA ARG A 374 -8.80 3.10 6.63
C ARG A 374 -7.50 2.37 6.96
N LEU A 375 -6.37 3.07 6.93
CA LEU A 375 -5.06 2.50 7.28
C LEU A 375 -4.94 2.20 8.78
N ALA A 376 -5.50 3.06 9.66
CA ALA A 376 -5.52 2.90 11.11
C ALA A 376 -6.89 2.43 11.63
N HIS A 377 -7.58 1.56 10.87
CA HIS A 377 -8.93 1.17 11.23
C HIS A 377 -8.96 0.41 12.56
N PRO A 378 -9.87 0.74 13.51
CA PRO A 378 -9.95 0.06 14.82
C PRO A 378 -10.09 -1.47 14.73
N LYS A 379 -10.66 -2.00 13.64
CA LYS A 379 -10.74 -3.44 13.41
C LYS A 379 -9.37 -4.11 13.34
N GLU A 380 -8.34 -3.44 12.82
CA GLU A 380 -6.98 -3.99 12.73
C GLU A 380 -6.43 -4.28 14.14
N PHE A 381 -6.64 -3.37 15.09
CA PHE A 381 -6.25 -3.55 16.49
C PHE A 381 -6.95 -4.76 17.12
N VAL A 382 -8.27 -4.87 16.88
CA VAL A 382 -9.08 -5.99 17.43
C VAL A 382 -8.69 -7.32 16.77
N GLN A 383 -8.46 -7.35 15.48
CA GLN A 383 -8.07 -8.55 14.75
C GLN A 383 -6.68 -9.02 15.18
N THR A 384 -5.71 -8.12 15.25
CA THR A 384 -4.35 -8.44 15.72
C THR A 384 -4.37 -8.96 17.15
N PHE A 385 -5.19 -8.38 18.05
CA PHE A 385 -5.38 -8.92 19.41
C PHE A 385 -5.97 -10.33 19.42
N LYS A 386 -6.94 -10.62 18.54
CA LYS A 386 -7.54 -11.96 18.43
C LYS A 386 -6.56 -13.01 17.92
N ILE A 387 -5.64 -12.61 17.03
CA ILE A 387 -4.58 -13.49 16.52
C ILE A 387 -3.64 -13.89 17.67
N GLY A 388 -3.22 -12.92 18.50
CA GLY A 388 -2.37 -13.18 19.65
C GLY A 388 -1.94 -11.90 20.37
N LYS A 389 -1.74 -11.98 21.67
CA LYS A 389 -1.24 -10.83 22.46
C LYS A 389 0.16 -10.40 22.03
N GLU A 390 0.99 -11.35 21.61
CA GLU A 390 2.32 -11.13 21.08
C GLU A 390 2.25 -10.37 19.74
N GLN A 391 1.28 -10.69 18.89
CA GLN A 391 1.07 -10.00 17.63
C GLN A 391 0.62 -8.56 17.86
N LEU A 392 -0.25 -8.33 18.84
CA LEU A 392 -0.64 -6.99 19.25
C LEU A 392 0.56 -6.20 19.81
N ALA A 393 1.44 -6.83 20.58
CA ALA A 393 2.64 -6.16 21.08
C ALA A 393 3.56 -5.70 19.95
N ILE A 394 3.81 -6.56 18.94
CA ILE A 394 4.59 -6.22 17.75
C ILE A 394 3.95 -5.04 17.00
N PHE A 395 2.65 -5.13 16.76
CA PHE A 395 1.85 -4.10 16.10
C PHE A 395 1.95 -2.75 16.82
N LEU A 396 1.72 -2.72 18.15
CA LEU A 396 1.76 -1.49 18.95
C LEU A 396 3.17 -0.91 19.07
N VAL A 397 4.19 -1.74 19.22
CA VAL A 397 5.60 -1.31 19.25
C VAL A 397 5.98 -0.68 17.90
N THR A 398 5.58 -1.30 16.80
CA THR A 398 5.80 -0.70 15.46
C THR A 398 5.13 0.66 15.34
N ILE A 399 3.85 0.79 15.76
CA ILE A 399 3.15 2.09 15.75
C ILE A 399 3.90 3.12 16.60
N PHE A 400 4.23 2.76 17.82
CA PHE A 400 4.85 3.69 18.76
C PHE A 400 6.17 4.26 18.22
N PHE A 401 7.09 3.37 17.81
CA PHE A 401 8.39 3.82 17.30
C PHE A 401 8.28 4.54 15.94
N THR A 402 7.31 4.17 15.10
CA THR A 402 7.06 4.92 13.85
C THR A 402 6.57 6.35 14.12
N LEU A 403 5.71 6.54 15.13
CA LEU A 403 5.19 7.85 15.49
C LEU A 403 6.20 8.72 16.23
N PHE A 404 7.09 8.09 17.00
CA PHE A 404 8.05 8.76 17.86
C PHE A 404 9.36 9.12 17.15
N GLU A 405 9.89 8.21 16.33
CA GLU A 405 11.14 8.37 15.59
C GLU A 405 10.85 8.46 14.08
N ASP A 406 10.85 7.29 13.41
CA ASP A 406 10.54 7.18 11.99
C ASP A 406 10.09 5.76 11.61
N LEU A 407 9.70 5.63 10.35
CA LEU A 407 9.15 4.38 9.82
C LEU A 407 10.14 3.21 9.84
N LEU A 408 11.43 3.45 9.55
CA LEU A 408 12.46 2.40 9.57
C LEU A 408 12.69 1.88 10.97
N VAL A 409 12.79 2.80 11.94
CA VAL A 409 12.95 2.46 13.36
C VAL A 409 11.73 1.68 13.84
N GLY A 410 10.52 2.09 13.46
CA GLY A 410 9.28 1.39 13.80
C GLY A 410 9.26 -0.05 13.29
N ILE A 411 9.55 -0.26 12.01
CA ILE A 411 9.60 -1.61 11.41
C ILE A 411 10.69 -2.46 12.09
N ALA A 412 11.89 -1.89 12.27
CA ALA A 412 13.01 -2.60 12.89
C ALA A 412 12.67 -3.01 14.34
N ALA A 413 12.02 -2.14 15.11
CA ALA A 413 11.57 -2.44 16.47
C ALA A 413 10.52 -3.57 16.47
N GLY A 414 9.54 -3.55 15.57
CA GLY A 414 8.55 -4.61 15.42
C GLY A 414 9.19 -5.97 15.09
N ILE A 415 10.12 -5.99 14.12
CA ILE A 415 10.89 -7.20 13.77
C ILE A 415 11.71 -7.69 14.96
N ALA A 416 12.37 -6.80 15.68
CA ALA A 416 13.18 -7.16 16.85
C ALA A 416 12.32 -7.82 17.94
N VAL A 417 11.14 -7.24 18.24
CA VAL A 417 10.21 -7.81 19.22
C VAL A 417 9.74 -9.21 18.79
N GLU A 418 9.47 -9.43 17.50
CA GLU A 418 9.05 -10.75 17.03
C GLU A 418 10.18 -11.77 17.12
N ILE A 419 11.41 -11.42 16.73
CA ILE A 419 12.58 -12.28 16.89
C ILE A 419 12.81 -12.62 18.38
N ILE A 420 12.74 -11.64 19.26
CA ILE A 420 12.87 -11.84 20.72
C ILE A 420 11.78 -12.78 21.22
N ASN A 421 10.53 -12.58 20.79
CA ASN A 421 9.42 -13.48 21.15
C ASN A 421 9.69 -14.92 20.67
N HIS A 422 10.22 -15.12 19.45
CA HIS A 422 10.57 -16.45 18.94
C HIS A 422 11.69 -17.10 19.75
N ILE A 423 12.70 -16.36 20.18
CA ILE A 423 13.81 -16.86 21.01
C ILE A 423 13.29 -17.29 22.40
N ILE A 424 12.51 -16.41 23.06
CA ILE A 424 12.03 -16.66 24.42
C ILE A 424 10.97 -17.78 24.44
N SER A 425 10.05 -17.72 23.51
CA SER A 425 8.84 -18.54 23.51
C SER A 425 8.91 -19.79 22.64
N GLY A 426 9.83 -19.83 21.68
CA GLY A 426 9.80 -20.82 20.60
C GLY A 426 10.31 -22.20 20.97
N GLY A 427 11.21 -22.32 21.94
CA GLY A 427 11.86 -23.60 22.28
C GLY A 427 12.70 -24.21 21.16
N ALA A 428 12.76 -23.55 19.98
CA ALA A 428 13.56 -23.97 18.84
C ALA A 428 14.98 -23.39 18.92
N PRO A 429 16.01 -24.09 18.38
CA PRO A 429 17.35 -23.54 18.33
C PRO A 429 17.37 -22.22 17.53
N VAL A 430 18.06 -21.19 18.02
CA VAL A 430 18.14 -19.85 17.38
C VAL A 430 18.57 -19.96 15.92
N ARG A 431 19.49 -20.87 15.58
CA ARG A 431 19.93 -21.09 14.20
C ARG A 431 18.79 -21.52 13.28
N SER A 432 17.77 -22.24 13.79
CA SER A 432 16.63 -22.69 13.00
C SER A 432 15.66 -21.55 12.68
N LEU A 433 15.69 -20.44 13.42
CA LEU A 433 14.89 -19.26 13.09
C LEU A 433 15.31 -18.63 11.76
N PHE A 434 16.60 -18.76 11.37
CA PHE A 434 17.11 -18.17 10.14
C PHE A 434 17.27 -19.17 8.98
N LYS A 435 17.27 -20.47 9.27
CA LYS A 435 17.37 -21.52 8.26
C LYS A 435 16.56 -22.74 8.70
N ALA A 436 15.35 -22.90 8.14
CA ALA A 436 14.56 -24.10 8.37
C ALA A 436 15.12 -25.26 7.55
N PRO A 437 15.31 -26.45 8.13
CA PRO A 437 15.52 -27.67 7.37
C PRO A 437 14.21 -28.03 6.66
N VAL A 438 14.22 -27.98 5.32
CA VAL A 438 13.09 -28.36 4.48
C VAL A 438 13.51 -29.47 3.55
N GLN A 439 12.85 -30.61 3.65
CA GLN A 439 13.05 -31.75 2.75
C GLN A 439 11.84 -31.87 1.84
N VAL A 440 12.07 -32.15 0.56
CA VAL A 440 11.00 -32.38 -0.42
C VAL A 440 11.23 -33.76 -1.01
N SER A 441 10.26 -34.64 -0.83
CA SER A 441 10.21 -35.97 -1.45
C SER A 441 9.04 -36.07 -2.41
N PHE A 442 9.18 -36.92 -3.41
CA PHE A 442 8.14 -37.20 -4.40
C PHE A 442 7.91 -38.70 -4.48
N THR A 443 6.67 -39.12 -4.29
CA THR A 443 6.30 -40.55 -4.28
C THR A 443 4.87 -40.68 -4.84
N GLU A 444 4.67 -41.56 -5.86
CA GLU A 444 3.35 -41.93 -6.37
C GLU A 444 2.40 -40.73 -6.66
N ASP A 445 2.86 -39.73 -7.43
CA ASP A 445 2.11 -38.51 -7.79
C ASP A 445 1.86 -37.54 -6.60
N THR A 446 2.59 -37.69 -5.50
CA THR A 446 2.43 -36.85 -4.30
C THR A 446 3.77 -36.24 -3.89
N TYR A 447 3.78 -34.93 -3.71
CA TYR A 447 4.89 -34.21 -3.07
C TYR A 447 4.68 -34.14 -1.57
N VAL A 448 5.70 -34.48 -0.79
CA VAL A 448 5.72 -34.28 0.66
C VAL A 448 6.81 -33.28 0.99
N VAL A 449 6.43 -32.19 1.63
CA VAL A 449 7.32 -31.11 2.07
C VAL A 449 7.41 -31.15 3.59
N GLU A 450 8.46 -31.74 4.11
CA GLU A 450 8.72 -31.83 5.55
C GLU A 450 9.46 -30.59 6.03
N ILE A 451 8.91 -29.91 7.05
CA ILE A 451 9.48 -28.72 7.68
C ILE A 451 9.81 -29.02 9.11
N ASP A 452 11.11 -29.06 9.44
CA ASP A 452 11.59 -29.39 10.77
C ASP A 452 11.91 -28.12 11.59
N LYS A 453 11.89 -28.27 12.92
CA LYS A 453 12.32 -27.30 13.94
C LYS A 453 11.47 -26.04 14.01
N SER A 454 11.53 -25.13 13.02
CA SER A 454 10.76 -23.88 13.04
C SER A 454 10.35 -23.44 11.64
N ALA A 455 9.13 -22.90 11.55
CA ALA A 455 8.57 -22.28 10.39
C ALA A 455 8.14 -20.85 10.77
N VAL A 456 9.02 -19.87 10.55
CA VAL A 456 8.86 -18.49 10.98
C VAL A 456 9.21 -17.52 9.85
N PHE A 457 8.76 -16.26 9.95
CA PHE A 457 8.93 -15.28 8.86
C PHE A 457 10.37 -15.17 8.37
N THR A 458 11.38 -15.23 9.27
CA THR A 458 12.80 -15.10 8.93
C THR A 458 13.34 -16.23 8.06
N ASN A 459 12.76 -17.43 8.12
CA ASN A 459 13.17 -18.58 7.31
C ASN A 459 12.16 -18.94 6.21
N TYR A 460 11.00 -18.25 6.15
CA TYR A 460 9.91 -18.58 5.24
C TYR A 460 10.31 -18.49 3.76
N LEU A 461 11.19 -17.57 3.37
CA LEU A 461 11.66 -17.49 1.97
C LEU A 461 12.29 -18.80 1.50
N GLY A 462 13.01 -19.49 2.37
CA GLY A 462 13.57 -20.83 2.11
C GLY A 462 12.48 -21.88 1.91
N ILE A 463 11.45 -21.88 2.78
CA ILE A 463 10.28 -22.75 2.68
C ILE A 463 9.54 -22.48 1.37
N LYS A 464 9.22 -21.23 1.10
CA LYS A 464 8.51 -20.80 -0.11
C LYS A 464 9.24 -21.16 -1.39
N SER A 465 10.56 -21.05 -1.40
CA SER A 465 11.36 -21.45 -2.58
C SER A 465 11.19 -22.91 -2.95
N LYS A 466 10.98 -23.79 -1.96
CA LYS A 466 10.72 -25.20 -2.17
C LYS A 466 9.29 -25.47 -2.59
N LEU A 467 8.32 -24.78 -2.00
CA LEU A 467 6.90 -24.87 -2.36
C LEU A 467 6.65 -24.38 -3.80
N ASP A 468 7.22 -23.24 -4.18
CA ASP A 468 7.08 -22.67 -5.54
C ASP A 468 7.78 -23.53 -6.64
N ALA A 469 8.67 -24.43 -6.27
CA ALA A 469 9.33 -25.35 -7.20
C ALA A 469 8.43 -26.56 -7.55
N ILE A 470 7.34 -26.78 -6.83
CA ILE A 470 6.42 -27.90 -7.08
C ILE A 470 5.56 -27.58 -8.32
N PRO A 471 5.54 -28.44 -9.33
CA PRO A 471 4.68 -28.23 -10.49
C PRO A 471 3.18 -28.27 -10.11
N PRO A 472 2.30 -27.57 -10.84
CA PRO A 472 0.86 -27.67 -10.63
C PRO A 472 0.32 -29.06 -10.98
N GLY A 473 -0.86 -29.39 -10.42
CA GLY A 473 -1.58 -30.63 -10.75
C GLY A 473 -1.29 -31.82 -9.84
N PHE A 474 -0.32 -31.70 -8.91
CA PHE A 474 0.01 -32.79 -7.99
C PHE A 474 -0.68 -32.62 -6.63
N LYS A 475 -0.75 -33.72 -5.87
CA LYS A 475 -1.10 -33.68 -4.46
C LYS A 475 0.13 -33.26 -3.65
N VAL A 476 -0.03 -32.30 -2.74
CA VAL A 476 1.05 -31.77 -1.90
C VAL A 476 0.69 -31.94 -0.43
N PHE A 477 1.51 -32.63 0.34
CA PHE A 477 1.46 -32.65 1.78
C PHE A 477 2.53 -31.74 2.35
N ILE A 478 2.13 -30.78 3.20
CA ILE A 478 3.05 -29.96 3.99
C ILE A 478 3.06 -30.54 5.39
N ASP A 479 4.13 -31.26 5.72
CA ASP A 479 4.26 -31.94 7.01
C ASP A 479 4.99 -31.05 8.03
N LEU A 480 4.24 -30.67 9.08
CA LEU A 480 4.71 -29.84 10.19
C LEU A 480 4.88 -30.64 11.48
N LYS A 481 4.77 -31.98 11.44
CA LYS A 481 4.85 -32.81 12.65
C LYS A 481 6.09 -32.57 13.48
N ASN A 482 7.24 -32.32 12.83
CA ASN A 482 8.53 -32.08 13.49
C ASN A 482 8.83 -30.60 13.75
N THR A 483 7.93 -29.70 13.37
CA THR A 483 8.06 -28.26 13.63
C THR A 483 7.76 -27.97 15.10
N GLN A 484 8.58 -27.18 15.76
CA GLN A 484 8.39 -26.79 17.18
C GLN A 484 7.64 -25.48 17.32
N LEU A 485 7.88 -24.55 16.39
CA LEU A 485 7.25 -23.23 16.33
C LEU A 485 6.82 -22.92 14.92
N ILE A 486 5.57 -22.50 14.77
CA ILE A 486 5.00 -21.96 13.55
C ILE A 486 4.46 -20.57 13.89
N ASP A 487 4.98 -19.52 13.27
CA ASP A 487 4.49 -18.17 13.53
C ASP A 487 3.23 -17.82 12.73
N HIS A 488 2.60 -16.70 13.09
CA HIS A 488 1.39 -16.21 12.44
C HIS A 488 1.61 -15.94 10.94
N SER A 489 2.73 -15.30 10.58
CA SER A 489 3.04 -14.93 9.19
C SER A 489 3.18 -16.15 8.29
N VAL A 490 3.79 -17.23 8.80
CA VAL A 490 3.88 -18.48 8.07
C VAL A 490 2.53 -19.18 7.97
N MET A 491 1.72 -19.20 9.04
CA MET A 491 0.36 -19.77 8.98
C MET A 491 -0.47 -19.14 7.86
N GLU A 492 -0.45 -17.81 7.75
CA GLU A 492 -1.18 -17.09 6.72
C GLU A 492 -0.61 -17.33 5.31
N ASN A 493 0.70 -17.31 5.18
CA ASN A 493 1.35 -17.58 3.90
C ASN A 493 1.14 -19.02 3.41
N LEU A 494 1.06 -20.02 4.29
CA LEU A 494 0.74 -21.41 3.93
C LEU A 494 -0.74 -21.53 3.48
N GLU A 495 -1.66 -20.84 4.15
CA GLU A 495 -3.07 -20.79 3.72
C GLU A 495 -3.19 -20.13 2.33
N HIS A 496 -2.43 -19.06 2.08
CA HIS A 496 -2.36 -18.44 0.75
C HIS A 496 -1.78 -19.38 -0.31
N PHE A 497 -0.70 -20.10 0.01
CA PHE A 497 -0.11 -21.07 -0.91
C PHE A 497 -1.12 -22.19 -1.26
N GLN A 498 -1.81 -22.74 -0.26
CA GLN A 498 -2.84 -23.76 -0.47
C GLN A 498 -3.92 -23.24 -1.41
N HIS A 499 -4.49 -22.06 -1.12
CA HIS A 499 -5.52 -21.44 -1.94
C HIS A 499 -5.03 -21.19 -3.38
N ASP A 500 -3.83 -20.65 -3.54
CA ASP A 500 -3.26 -20.33 -4.85
C ASP A 500 -3.02 -21.60 -5.68
N TYR A 501 -2.43 -22.62 -5.06
CA TYR A 501 -2.09 -23.87 -5.74
C TYR A 501 -3.35 -24.63 -6.21
N GLU A 502 -4.36 -24.74 -5.35
CA GLU A 502 -5.64 -25.40 -5.68
C GLU A 502 -6.44 -24.66 -6.76
N ASN A 503 -6.27 -23.33 -6.88
CA ASN A 503 -6.95 -22.51 -7.89
C ASN A 503 -6.23 -22.44 -9.25
N LEU A 504 -5.06 -23.06 -9.42
CA LEU A 504 -4.40 -23.15 -10.74
C LEU A 504 -5.19 -23.93 -11.79
N GLY A 505 -6.21 -24.69 -11.37
CA GLY A 505 -7.16 -25.35 -12.27
C GLY A 505 -6.66 -26.68 -12.87
N ASP A 506 -5.50 -27.17 -12.45
CA ASP A 506 -4.86 -28.39 -12.94
C ASP A 506 -5.17 -29.62 -12.06
N GLY A 507 -6.12 -29.50 -11.11
CA GLY A 507 -6.56 -30.61 -10.24
C GLY A 507 -5.64 -30.91 -9.05
N GLY A 508 -4.62 -30.08 -8.79
CA GLY A 508 -3.75 -30.21 -7.64
C GLY A 508 -4.48 -29.89 -6.33
N SER A 509 -4.00 -30.48 -5.23
CA SER A 509 -4.50 -30.22 -3.87
C SER A 509 -3.36 -30.05 -2.88
N VAL A 510 -3.59 -29.27 -1.83
CA VAL A 510 -2.61 -29.08 -0.75
C VAL A 510 -3.27 -29.46 0.58
N GLU A 511 -2.59 -30.28 1.37
CA GLU A 511 -3.01 -30.65 2.71
C GLU A 511 -1.89 -30.37 3.70
N ILE A 512 -2.20 -29.62 4.76
CA ILE A 512 -1.23 -29.30 5.82
C ILE A 512 -1.46 -30.28 6.96
N ILE A 513 -0.48 -31.14 7.23
CA ILE A 513 -0.56 -32.18 8.26
C ILE A 513 0.32 -31.83 9.47
N GLY A 514 -0.04 -32.40 10.64
CA GLY A 514 0.69 -32.16 11.89
C GLY A 514 0.31 -30.89 12.65
N ILE A 515 -0.57 -30.02 12.10
CA ILE A 515 -1.04 -28.81 12.79
C ILE A 515 -1.78 -29.14 14.09
N ALA A 516 -2.54 -30.25 14.13
CA ALA A 516 -3.31 -30.66 15.30
C ALA A 516 -2.41 -31.01 16.51
N ASP A 517 -1.16 -31.36 16.28
CA ASP A 517 -0.18 -31.69 17.32
C ASP A 517 0.37 -30.46 18.04
N HIS A 518 0.02 -29.28 17.57
CA HIS A 518 0.50 -28.00 18.09
C HIS A 518 -0.58 -27.27 18.88
N LYS A 519 -0.18 -26.68 20.02
CA LYS A 519 -1.03 -25.83 20.83
C LYS A 519 -1.04 -24.41 20.23
N PRO A 520 -2.19 -23.87 19.81
CA PRO A 520 -2.29 -22.49 19.35
C PRO A 520 -2.16 -21.51 20.52
N VAL A 521 -1.60 -20.33 20.26
CA VAL A 521 -1.43 -19.26 21.25
C VAL A 521 -2.78 -18.56 21.55
N SER A 522 -3.69 -18.58 20.57
CA SER A 522 -5.06 -18.08 20.72
C SER A 522 -6.07 -19.00 19.99
N SER A 523 -7.36 -18.71 20.11
CA SER A 523 -8.41 -19.43 19.38
C SER A 523 -8.51 -19.07 17.88
N HIS A 524 -7.71 -18.10 17.41
CA HIS A 524 -7.72 -17.70 16.01
C HIS A 524 -7.07 -18.77 15.11
N LYS A 525 -7.64 -19.03 13.93
CA LYS A 525 -7.14 -20.07 13.01
C LYS A 525 -5.68 -19.85 12.58
N LEU A 526 -5.28 -18.59 12.42
CA LEU A 526 -3.94 -18.17 12.01
C LEU A 526 -3.01 -17.84 13.20
N ALA A 527 -3.41 -18.16 14.43
CA ALA A 527 -2.56 -17.94 15.60
C ALA A 527 -1.23 -18.72 15.47
N ALA A 528 -0.18 -18.16 16.02
CA ALA A 528 1.10 -18.86 16.16
C ALA A 528 0.88 -20.17 16.94
N ARG A 529 1.65 -21.21 16.62
CA ARG A 529 1.49 -22.56 17.17
C ARG A 529 2.81 -23.09 17.70
N LYS A 530 2.75 -23.82 18.81
CA LYS A 530 3.92 -24.39 19.49
C LYS A 530 3.67 -25.85 19.77
N LYS A 531 4.68 -26.68 19.52
CA LYS A 531 4.63 -28.07 19.91
C LYS A 531 4.76 -28.16 21.44
N PRO A 532 3.87 -28.88 22.15
CA PRO A 532 4.03 -29.10 23.58
C PRO A 532 5.39 -29.76 23.88
N LYS A 533 6.16 -29.23 24.84
CA LYS A 533 7.34 -29.96 25.33
C LYS A 533 6.81 -31.27 25.91
N LEU A 534 7.26 -32.41 25.39
CA LEU A 534 7.06 -33.69 26.04
C LEU A 534 7.58 -33.51 27.46
N ALA A 535 6.69 -33.70 28.46
CA ALA A 535 7.13 -33.78 29.84
C ALA A 535 8.18 -34.91 29.89
N THR A 536 9.43 -34.57 30.15
CA THR A 536 10.44 -35.55 30.52
C THR A 536 9.88 -36.24 31.75
N VAL A 537 9.36 -37.45 31.57
CA VAL A 537 9.06 -38.33 32.67
C VAL A 537 10.37 -38.56 33.38
N ALA A 538 10.55 -37.90 34.53
CA ALA A 538 11.70 -38.04 35.39
C ALA A 538 11.66 -39.44 36.05
#